data_61b0e6e9f71d22e513e3433ce503562e
#
_entry.id   61b0e6e9f71d22e513e3433ce503562e
#
_cell.length_a   1.000
_cell.length_b   1.000
_cell.length_c   1.000
_cell.angle_alpha   90.00
_cell.angle_beta   90.00
_cell.angle_gamma   90.00
#
_symmetry.space_group_name_H-M   'P 1'
#
loop_
_entity.id
_entity.type
_entity.pdbx_description
1 polymer ?
#
loop_
_entity_poly.entity_id
_entity_poly.type
_entity_poly.pdbx_seq_one_letter_code
_entity_poly.pdbx_strand_id
1 'polypeptide(L)'
;MRKKIAILSLHLGYGGVEKAIISLANSLAKLGKYDIEIVSIYKLYEKSVFDIDEKVKVTYLLSSKLSPNRKEWSEALHNLKLISLGKESLKSLKILYRRRKSMINYIKNTDANVIISTRVFLNELLSEYGSDNTLKIGWEHNHYHDDMKYATDVIRSIKKLDYFVLVSKG
;
A
#
# COMPACT_ATOMS: atom_id res chain seq x y z
N MET A 1 -19.57 -8.02 -17.85
CA MET A 1 -18.17 -7.88 -17.41
C MET A 1 -18.08 -8.16 -15.92
N ARG A 2 -17.02 -8.84 -15.44
CA ARG A 2 -16.79 -9.01 -14.00
C ARG A 2 -16.37 -7.67 -13.40
N LYS A 3 -16.78 -7.42 -12.16
CA LYS A 3 -16.30 -6.24 -11.44
C LYS A 3 -14.84 -6.46 -11.02
N LYS A 4 -14.02 -5.44 -11.22
CA LYS A 4 -12.60 -5.46 -10.84
C LYS A 4 -12.41 -4.88 -9.44
N ILE A 5 -11.66 -5.60 -8.61
CA ILE A 5 -11.29 -5.21 -7.25
C ILE A 5 -9.78 -5.07 -7.20
N ALA A 6 -9.28 -3.89 -6.85
CA ALA A 6 -7.87 -3.62 -6.63
C ALA A 6 -7.57 -3.49 -5.13
N ILE A 7 -6.56 -4.22 -4.64
CA ILE A 7 -6.11 -4.13 -3.24
C ILE A 7 -4.73 -3.49 -3.23
N LEU A 8 -4.61 -2.31 -2.63
CA LEU A 8 -3.38 -1.54 -2.58
C LEU A 8 -2.51 -2.02 -1.41
N SER A 9 -1.24 -2.27 -1.68
CA SER A 9 -0.25 -2.71 -0.70
C SER A 9 1.06 -1.93 -0.81
N LEU A 10 1.79 -1.83 0.29
CA LEU A 10 3.15 -1.27 0.28
C LEU A 10 4.15 -2.24 -0.33
N HIS A 11 4.08 -3.49 0.08
CA HIS A 11 4.89 -4.62 -0.39
C HIS A 11 4.15 -5.94 -0.10
N LEU A 12 4.66 -7.05 -0.63
CA LEU A 12 4.17 -8.41 -0.37
C LEU A 12 5.26 -9.26 0.31
N GLY A 13 5.91 -8.68 1.33
CA GLY A 13 6.90 -9.35 2.15
C GLY A 13 6.31 -10.07 3.36
N TYR A 14 7.15 -10.37 4.35
CA TYR A 14 6.71 -10.92 5.63
C TYR A 14 5.91 -9.89 6.42
N GLY A 15 4.74 -10.27 6.93
CA GLY A 15 3.91 -9.43 7.79
C GLY A 15 2.47 -9.90 7.89
N GLY A 16 1.79 -9.53 8.99
CA GLY A 16 0.39 -9.87 9.21
C GLY A 16 -0.55 -9.19 8.22
N VAL A 17 -0.26 -7.94 7.88
CA VAL A 17 -1.03 -7.15 6.89
C VAL A 17 -0.92 -7.79 5.51
N GLU A 18 0.27 -8.17 5.09
CA GLU A 18 0.54 -8.80 3.81
C GLU A 18 -0.15 -10.16 3.69
N LYS A 19 -0.12 -10.96 4.78
CA LYS A 19 -0.86 -12.21 4.86
C LYS A 19 -2.37 -11.99 4.75
N ALA A 20 -2.92 -10.99 5.44
CA ALA A 20 -4.35 -10.65 5.38
C ALA A 20 -4.77 -10.22 3.97
N ILE A 21 -3.97 -9.37 3.31
CA ILE A 21 -4.20 -8.93 1.92
C ILE A 21 -4.28 -10.13 0.99
N ILE A 22 -3.29 -11.01 1.05
CA ILE A 22 -3.24 -12.20 0.17
C ILE A 22 -4.39 -13.15 0.47
N SER A 23 -4.72 -13.37 1.75
CA SER A 23 -5.86 -14.21 2.14
C SER A 23 -7.19 -13.66 1.62
N LEU A 24 -7.41 -12.34 1.70
CA LEU A 24 -8.58 -11.68 1.15
C LEU A 24 -8.64 -11.85 -0.38
N ALA A 25 -7.54 -11.55 -1.07
CA ALA A 25 -7.45 -11.67 -2.52
C ALA A 25 -7.76 -13.10 -2.99
N ASN A 26 -7.14 -14.10 -2.37
CA ASN A 26 -7.38 -15.52 -2.67
C ASN A 26 -8.83 -15.93 -2.42
N SER A 27 -9.43 -15.47 -1.31
CA SER A 27 -10.83 -15.75 -0.97
C SER A 27 -11.79 -15.15 -2.00
N LEU A 28 -11.55 -13.92 -2.42
CA LEU A 28 -12.35 -13.25 -3.46
C LEU A 28 -12.18 -13.91 -4.83
N ALA A 29 -10.96 -14.35 -5.18
CA ALA A 29 -10.66 -15.05 -6.43
C ALA A 29 -11.39 -16.41 -6.52
N LYS A 30 -11.47 -17.16 -5.40
CA LYS A 30 -12.21 -18.41 -5.30
C LYS A 30 -13.71 -18.27 -5.57
N LEU A 31 -14.30 -17.11 -5.29
CA LEU A 31 -15.70 -16.86 -5.61
C LEU A 31 -15.98 -16.83 -7.12
N GLY A 32 -14.96 -16.59 -7.96
CA GLY A 32 -15.07 -16.57 -9.41
C GLY A 32 -15.93 -15.45 -10.00
N LYS A 33 -16.36 -14.49 -9.17
CA LYS A 33 -17.29 -13.39 -9.54
C LYS A 33 -16.58 -12.08 -9.88
N TYR A 34 -15.30 -11.95 -9.48
CA TYR A 34 -14.54 -10.71 -9.54
C TYR A 34 -13.19 -10.92 -10.23
N ASP A 35 -12.68 -9.90 -10.87
CA ASP A 35 -11.30 -9.83 -11.32
C ASP A 35 -10.47 -9.16 -10.23
N ILE A 36 -9.54 -9.91 -9.63
CA ILE A 36 -8.80 -9.46 -8.45
C ILE A 36 -7.39 -9.03 -8.85
N GLU A 37 -6.99 -7.84 -8.42
CA GLU A 37 -5.64 -7.31 -8.60
C GLU A 37 -5.05 -6.86 -7.26
N ILE A 38 -3.87 -7.37 -6.91
CA ILE A 38 -3.05 -6.81 -5.83
C ILE A 38 -2.06 -5.83 -6.45
N VAL A 39 -2.07 -4.59 -5.99
CA VAL A 39 -1.19 -3.52 -6.47
C VAL A 39 -0.19 -3.18 -5.39
N SER A 40 1.01 -3.69 -5.54
CA SER A 40 2.11 -3.46 -4.60
C SER A 40 3.03 -2.35 -5.08
N ILE A 41 3.43 -1.44 -4.19
CA ILE A 41 4.38 -0.40 -4.54
C ILE A 41 5.75 -1.01 -4.80
N TYR A 42 6.26 -1.81 -3.86
CA TYR A 42 7.61 -2.37 -3.93
C TYR A 42 7.58 -3.87 -4.26
N LYS A 43 8.50 -4.30 -5.11
CA LYS A 43 8.84 -5.71 -5.28
C LYS A 43 10.06 -6.02 -4.41
N LEU A 44 9.85 -6.54 -3.20
CA LEU A 44 10.93 -6.86 -2.26
C LEU A 44 11.58 -8.22 -2.51
N TYR A 45 10.82 -9.17 -3.04
CA TYR A 45 11.25 -10.54 -3.30
C TYR A 45 10.89 -10.96 -4.72
N GLU A 46 11.66 -11.86 -5.31
CA GLU A 46 11.37 -12.40 -6.65
C GLU A 46 10.06 -13.20 -6.67
N LYS A 47 9.80 -13.98 -5.61
CA LYS A 47 8.54 -14.68 -5.41
C LYS A 47 7.82 -14.10 -4.19
N SER A 48 6.50 -14.15 -4.20
CA SER A 48 5.70 -13.82 -3.02
C SER A 48 6.07 -14.74 -1.85
N VAL A 49 6.07 -14.19 -0.65
CA VAL A 49 6.31 -14.93 0.60
C VAL A 49 5.13 -15.87 0.94
N PHE A 50 3.93 -15.49 0.54
CA PHE A 50 2.70 -16.26 0.73
C PHE A 50 2.17 -16.70 -0.64
N ASP A 51 1.48 -17.85 -0.67
CA ASP A 51 0.89 -18.37 -1.90
C ASP A 51 -0.27 -17.49 -2.37
N ILE A 52 -0.16 -17.05 -3.62
CA ILE A 52 -1.17 -16.21 -4.28
C ILE A 52 -1.85 -17.10 -5.33
N ASP A 53 -3.18 -17.13 -5.31
CA ASP A 53 -3.99 -17.83 -6.29
C ASP A 53 -3.67 -17.32 -7.71
N GLU A 54 -3.55 -18.22 -8.67
CA GLU A 54 -3.19 -17.92 -10.07
C GLU A 54 -4.17 -16.96 -10.76
N LYS A 55 -5.40 -16.88 -10.27
CA LYS A 55 -6.43 -15.95 -10.75
C LYS A 55 -6.26 -14.52 -10.22
N VAL A 56 -5.35 -14.30 -9.26
CA VAL A 56 -5.05 -12.98 -8.71
C VAL A 56 -3.93 -12.34 -9.51
N LYS A 57 -4.21 -11.26 -10.19
CA LYS A 57 -3.18 -10.44 -10.84
C LYS A 57 -2.36 -9.70 -9.80
N VAL A 58 -1.03 -9.72 -9.92
CA VAL A 58 -0.13 -8.91 -9.09
C VAL A 58 0.60 -7.89 -9.94
N THR A 59 0.46 -6.63 -9.57
CA THR A 59 1.12 -5.50 -10.23
C THR A 59 2.08 -4.81 -9.28
N TYR A 60 3.34 -4.67 -9.68
CA TYR A 60 4.36 -3.91 -8.94
C TYR A 60 4.58 -2.56 -9.62
N LEU A 61 4.45 -1.46 -8.85
CA LEU A 61 4.54 -0.09 -9.39
C LEU A 61 5.97 0.41 -9.51
N LEU A 62 6.87 -0.09 -8.67
CA LEU A 62 8.29 0.26 -8.68
C LEU A 62 9.15 -0.98 -8.87
N SER A 63 10.25 -0.81 -9.62
CA SER A 63 11.24 -1.88 -9.78
C SER A 63 11.94 -2.20 -8.45
N SER A 64 12.48 -3.42 -8.33
CA SER A 64 13.24 -3.88 -7.16
C SER A 64 14.44 -2.98 -6.80
N LYS A 65 14.98 -2.23 -7.79
CA LYS A 65 16.08 -1.26 -7.58
C LYS A 65 15.68 -0.01 -6.79
N LEU A 66 14.38 0.21 -6.57
CA LEU A 66 13.83 1.36 -5.83
C LEU A 66 13.24 0.95 -4.49
N SER A 67 13.84 -0.03 -3.83
CA SER A 67 13.47 -0.43 -2.47
C SER A 67 13.88 0.64 -1.44
N PRO A 68 13.19 0.70 -0.28
CA PRO A 68 13.55 1.61 0.81
C PRO A 68 15.02 1.43 1.24
N ASN A 69 15.72 2.55 1.49
CA ASN A 69 17.13 2.59 1.88
C ASN A 69 17.31 2.91 3.39
N ARG A 70 16.37 2.49 4.22
CA ARG A 70 16.38 2.81 5.66
C ARG A 70 17.63 2.32 6.38
N LYS A 71 18.14 1.15 6.00
CA LYS A 71 19.33 0.55 6.61
C LYS A 71 20.58 1.39 6.28
N GLU A 72 20.80 1.69 5.02
CA GLU A 72 21.93 2.48 4.53
C GLU A 72 21.93 3.90 5.12
N TRP A 73 20.73 4.51 5.23
CA TRP A 73 20.57 5.82 5.85
C TRP A 73 20.91 5.78 7.35
N SER A 74 20.42 4.77 8.07
CA SER A 74 20.71 4.58 9.50
C SER A 74 22.19 4.35 9.77
N GLU A 75 22.86 3.55 8.93
CA GLU A 75 24.31 3.32 9.02
C GLU A 75 25.12 4.60 8.75
N ALA A 76 24.72 5.41 7.76
CA ALA A 76 25.36 6.70 7.48
C ALA A 76 25.22 7.68 8.64
N LEU A 77 24.06 7.71 9.28
CA LEU A 77 23.79 8.53 10.47
C LEU A 77 24.64 8.08 11.66
N HIS A 78 24.65 6.78 11.95
CA HIS A 78 25.39 6.22 13.10
C HIS A 78 26.90 6.44 12.99
N ASN A 79 27.44 6.38 11.77
CA ASN A 79 28.86 6.58 11.49
C ASN A 79 29.24 8.04 11.21
N LEU A 80 28.33 9.01 11.41
CA LEU A 80 28.53 10.46 11.18
C LEU A 80 29.13 10.79 9.79
N LYS A 81 28.81 9.99 8.77
CA LYS A 81 29.28 10.17 7.38
C LYS A 81 28.40 11.21 6.67
N LEU A 82 28.68 12.50 6.87
CA LEU A 82 27.85 13.62 6.36
C LEU A 82 27.56 13.55 4.86
N ILE A 83 28.56 13.24 4.04
CA ILE A 83 28.40 13.12 2.57
C ILE A 83 27.49 11.94 2.22
N SER A 84 27.70 10.79 2.86
CA SER A 84 26.86 9.59 2.66
C SER A 84 25.43 9.85 3.15
N LEU A 85 25.27 10.51 4.29
CA LEU A 85 23.97 10.90 4.84
C LEU A 85 23.20 11.81 3.88
N GLY A 86 23.85 12.81 3.28
CA GLY A 86 23.26 13.67 2.26
C GLY A 86 22.78 12.89 1.02
N LYS A 87 23.62 11.99 0.50
CA LYS A 87 23.27 11.12 -0.63
C LYS A 87 22.10 10.19 -0.32
N GLU A 88 22.10 9.52 0.84
CA GLU A 88 21.01 8.62 1.23
C GLU A 88 19.73 9.37 1.55
N SER A 89 19.79 10.60 2.08
CA SER A 89 18.63 11.46 2.28
C SER A 89 17.99 11.86 0.95
N LEU A 90 18.78 12.26 -0.05
CA LEU A 90 18.28 12.56 -1.39
C LEU A 90 17.67 11.33 -2.06
N LYS A 91 18.31 10.15 -1.89
CA LYS A 91 17.78 8.88 -2.38
C LYS A 91 16.44 8.55 -1.70
N SER A 92 16.34 8.73 -0.40
CA SER A 92 15.08 8.54 0.35
C SER A 92 13.97 9.44 -0.17
N LEU A 93 14.24 10.73 -0.36
CA LEU A 93 13.27 11.69 -0.91
C LEU A 93 12.81 11.28 -2.31
N LYS A 94 13.74 10.85 -3.17
CA LYS A 94 13.43 10.36 -4.52
C LYS A 94 12.55 9.10 -4.48
N ILE A 95 12.82 8.17 -3.55
CA ILE A 95 12.03 6.95 -3.37
C ILE A 95 10.62 7.32 -2.89
N LEU A 96 10.49 8.20 -1.89
CA LEU A 96 9.21 8.65 -1.36
C LEU A 96 8.37 9.37 -2.42
N TYR A 97 8.99 10.27 -3.19
CA TYR A 97 8.33 10.95 -4.30
C TYR A 97 7.83 9.96 -5.36
N ARG A 98 8.68 9.01 -5.80
CA ARG A 98 8.29 8.01 -6.80
C ARG A 98 7.20 7.08 -6.28
N ARG A 99 7.28 6.67 -5.02
CA ARG A 99 6.22 5.90 -4.33
C ARG A 99 4.87 6.60 -4.43
N ARG A 100 4.81 7.87 -4.00
CA ARG A 100 3.58 8.67 -4.05
C ARG A 100 3.08 8.84 -5.48
N LYS A 101 3.96 9.25 -6.39
CA LYS A 101 3.62 9.50 -7.80
C LYS A 101 3.09 8.25 -8.51
N SER A 102 3.75 7.11 -8.35
CA SER A 102 3.33 5.86 -9.01
C SER A 102 1.95 5.38 -8.51
N MET A 103 1.70 5.48 -7.20
CA MET A 103 0.40 5.11 -6.64
C MET A 103 -0.71 6.07 -7.08
N ILE A 104 -0.47 7.38 -7.06
CA ILE A 104 -1.43 8.38 -7.59
C ILE A 104 -1.75 8.09 -9.05
N ASN A 105 -0.73 7.83 -9.86
CA ASN A 105 -0.92 7.50 -11.27
C ASN A 105 -1.77 6.24 -11.45
N TYR A 106 -1.54 5.19 -10.65
CA TYR A 106 -2.38 4.00 -10.67
C TYR A 106 -3.82 4.32 -10.29
N ILE A 107 -4.05 4.99 -9.16
CA ILE A 107 -5.39 5.33 -8.66
C ILE A 107 -6.20 6.13 -9.68
N LYS A 108 -5.55 7.09 -10.37
CA LYS A 108 -6.22 7.95 -11.36
C LYS A 108 -6.56 7.24 -12.68
N ASN A 109 -5.80 6.21 -13.06
CA ASN A 109 -5.92 5.58 -14.37
C ASN A 109 -6.45 4.15 -14.32
N THR A 110 -6.76 3.62 -13.14
CA THR A 110 -7.32 2.28 -13.00
C THR A 110 -8.79 2.23 -13.42
N ASP A 111 -9.20 1.10 -13.96
CA ASP A 111 -10.58 0.74 -14.29
C ASP A 111 -11.26 -0.04 -13.17
N ALA A 112 -10.67 -0.09 -11.97
CA ALA A 112 -11.20 -0.82 -10.84
C ALA A 112 -12.53 -0.24 -10.35
N ASN A 113 -13.54 -1.10 -10.18
CA ASN A 113 -14.83 -0.73 -9.60
C ASN A 113 -14.76 -0.53 -8.08
N VAL A 114 -13.83 -1.26 -7.44
CA VAL A 114 -13.58 -1.20 -5.99
C VAL A 114 -12.08 -1.09 -5.76
N ILE A 115 -11.67 -0.18 -4.89
CA ILE A 115 -10.28 -0.07 -4.43
C ILE A 115 -10.25 -0.21 -2.91
N ILE A 116 -9.46 -1.17 -2.42
CA ILE A 116 -9.23 -1.39 -1.00
C ILE A 116 -7.81 -0.94 -0.68
N SER A 117 -7.67 0.05 0.17
CA SER A 117 -6.37 0.53 0.68
C SER A 117 -6.11 0.00 2.08
N THR A 118 -4.85 -0.29 2.42
CA THR A 118 -4.50 -1.09 3.61
C THR A 118 -3.58 -0.38 4.60
N ARG A 119 -3.34 0.91 4.42
CA ARG A 119 -2.48 1.73 5.30
C ARG A 119 -2.91 3.19 5.23
N VAL A 120 -2.73 3.94 6.32
CA VAL A 120 -3.12 5.37 6.43
C VAL A 120 -2.69 6.20 5.23
N PHE A 121 -1.43 6.11 4.78
CA PHE A 121 -0.97 6.90 3.63
C PHE A 121 -1.62 6.46 2.29
N LEU A 122 -2.01 5.20 2.14
CA LEU A 122 -2.77 4.72 0.97
C LEU A 122 -4.22 5.15 1.05
N ASN A 123 -4.81 5.17 2.26
CA ASN A 123 -6.13 5.72 2.50
C ASN A 123 -6.19 7.20 2.11
N GLU A 124 -5.17 7.99 2.51
CA GLU A 124 -5.04 9.40 2.13
C GLU A 124 -5.01 9.58 0.61
N LEU A 125 -4.17 8.81 -0.10
CA LEU A 125 -4.08 8.89 -1.55
C LEU A 125 -5.38 8.46 -2.25
N LEU A 126 -6.02 7.40 -1.76
CA LEU A 126 -7.29 6.95 -2.31
C LEU A 126 -8.41 7.96 -2.06
N SER A 127 -8.45 8.54 -0.87
CA SER A 127 -9.41 9.60 -0.50
C SER A 127 -9.23 10.86 -1.36
N GLU A 128 -7.98 11.22 -1.69
CA GLU A 128 -7.67 12.46 -2.42
C GLU A 128 -7.81 12.31 -3.94
N TYR A 129 -7.40 11.15 -4.49
CA TYR A 129 -7.26 10.94 -5.94
C TYR A 129 -8.18 9.87 -6.53
N GLY A 130 -8.93 9.13 -5.71
CA GLY A 130 -9.88 8.12 -6.17
C GLY A 130 -11.04 8.73 -6.94
N SER A 131 -11.46 8.09 -8.02
CA SER A 131 -12.64 8.50 -8.79
C SER A 131 -13.92 8.35 -7.98
N ASP A 132 -14.90 9.23 -8.21
CA ASP A 132 -16.23 9.15 -7.60
C ASP A 132 -17.03 7.93 -8.10
N ASN A 133 -16.65 7.38 -9.26
CA ASN A 133 -17.25 6.16 -9.80
C ASN A 133 -16.64 4.87 -9.23
N THR A 134 -15.66 4.97 -8.36
CA THR A 134 -14.95 3.82 -7.73
C THR A 134 -15.31 3.74 -6.26
N LEU A 135 -15.76 2.58 -5.80
CA LEU A 135 -16.00 2.33 -4.38
C LEU A 135 -14.64 2.30 -3.63
N LYS A 136 -14.48 3.19 -2.67
CA LYS A 136 -13.24 3.43 -1.93
C LYS A 136 -13.36 2.86 -0.51
N ILE A 137 -12.56 1.83 -0.21
CA ILE A 137 -12.57 1.16 1.09
C ILE A 137 -11.19 1.32 1.73
N GLY A 138 -11.15 1.91 2.92
CA GLY A 138 -9.96 1.90 3.77
C GLY A 138 -9.99 0.71 4.72
N TRP A 139 -8.89 -0.01 4.83
CA TRP A 139 -8.73 -1.13 5.74
C TRP A 139 -7.50 -0.91 6.61
N GLU A 140 -7.72 -0.56 7.90
CA GLU A 140 -6.63 -0.24 8.82
C GLU A 140 -6.32 -1.45 9.71
N HIS A 141 -5.03 -1.79 9.77
CA HIS A 141 -4.52 -2.94 10.50
C HIS A 141 -3.76 -2.58 11.78
N ASN A 142 -3.45 -1.30 11.98
CA ASN A 142 -2.72 -0.87 13.18
C ASN A 142 -3.67 -0.61 14.34
N HIS A 143 -3.19 -0.91 15.55
CA HIS A 143 -3.89 -0.56 16.77
C HIS A 143 -3.64 0.91 17.13
N TYR A 144 -4.66 1.55 17.70
CA TYR A 144 -4.51 2.82 18.36
C TYR A 144 -3.80 2.58 19.71
N HIS A 145 -2.66 3.23 19.91
CA HIS A 145 -1.85 3.15 21.13
C HIS A 145 -1.79 4.54 21.79
N ASP A 146 -2.93 5.20 22.01
CA ASP A 146 -3.05 6.56 22.56
C ASP A 146 -2.22 7.62 21.82
N ASP A 147 -1.88 7.37 20.55
CA ASP A 147 -1.17 8.31 19.66
C ASP A 147 -2.18 9.24 18.97
N MET A 148 -2.37 10.44 19.53
CA MET A 148 -3.25 11.47 18.98
C MET A 148 -2.85 11.90 17.57
N LYS A 149 -1.56 11.87 17.23
CA LYS A 149 -1.10 12.19 15.88
C LYS A 149 -1.58 11.12 14.89
N TYR A 150 -1.41 9.85 15.25
CA TYR A 150 -1.90 8.74 14.43
C TYR A 150 -3.42 8.83 14.24
N ALA A 151 -4.19 9.08 15.30
CA ALA A 151 -5.65 9.25 15.20
C ALA A 151 -6.02 10.39 14.24
N THR A 152 -5.34 11.54 14.35
CA THR A 152 -5.56 12.69 13.45
C THR A 152 -5.25 12.34 11.99
N ASP A 153 -4.16 11.62 11.74
CA ASP A 153 -3.78 11.17 10.40
C ASP A 153 -4.80 10.18 9.82
N VAL A 154 -5.30 9.24 10.63
CA VAL A 154 -6.39 8.33 10.25
C VAL A 154 -7.64 9.12 9.89
N ILE A 155 -8.13 10.00 10.77
CA ILE A 155 -9.34 10.81 10.53
C ILE A 155 -9.21 11.63 9.23
N ARG A 156 -8.03 12.20 8.97
CA ARG A 156 -7.78 12.95 7.74
C ARG A 156 -7.83 12.05 6.52
N SER A 157 -7.26 10.85 6.61
CA SER A 157 -7.12 9.92 5.49
C SER A 157 -8.43 9.31 5.01
N ILE A 158 -9.46 9.28 5.87
CA ILE A 158 -10.73 8.59 5.57
C ILE A 158 -11.85 9.50 5.06
N LYS A 159 -11.64 10.82 4.98
CA LYS A 159 -12.71 11.83 4.74
C LYS A 159 -13.56 11.60 3.49
N LYS A 160 -13.00 11.01 2.44
CA LYS A 160 -13.68 10.76 1.16
C LYS A 160 -13.67 9.27 0.80
N LEU A 161 -13.51 8.40 1.78
CA LEU A 161 -13.72 6.96 1.62
C LEU A 161 -15.18 6.62 1.82
N ASP A 162 -15.70 5.63 1.09
CA ASP A 162 -17.08 5.17 1.22
C ASP A 162 -17.24 4.25 2.43
N TYR A 163 -16.21 3.45 2.73
CA TYR A 163 -16.17 2.56 3.89
C TYR A 163 -14.78 2.58 4.55
N PHE A 164 -14.80 2.38 5.87
CA PHE A 164 -13.59 2.22 6.65
C PHE A 164 -13.73 1.02 7.59
N VAL A 165 -12.79 0.08 7.49
CA VAL A 165 -12.78 -1.18 8.24
C VAL A 165 -11.60 -1.17 9.21
N LEU A 166 -11.88 -1.40 10.49
CA LEU A 166 -10.91 -1.60 11.56
C LEU A 166 -10.80 -3.08 11.90
N VAL A 167 -9.59 -3.58 12.09
CA VAL A 167 -9.33 -5.00 12.42
C VAL A 167 -9.42 -5.26 13.91
N SER A 168 -9.30 -4.25 14.75
CA SER A 168 -9.44 -4.40 16.20
C SER A 168 -10.64 -3.66 16.77
N LYS A 169 -11.28 -4.27 17.77
CA LYS A 169 -12.17 -3.54 18.66
C LYS A 169 -11.28 -2.64 19.53
N GLY A 170 -11.40 -1.32 19.37
CA GLY A 170 -10.85 -0.34 20.29
C GLY A 170 -11.49 -0.48 21.66
#